data_8a8a449c207fafbbbba4969b8475512b
#
_entry.id   8a8a449c207fafbbbba4969b8475512b
#
_cell.length_a   1.000
_cell.length_b   1.000
_cell.length_c   1.000
_cell.angle_alpha   90.00
_cell.angle_beta   90.00
_cell.angle_gamma   90.00
#
_symmetry.space_group_name_H-M   'P 1'
#
loop_
_entity.id
_entity.type
_entity.pdbx_description
1 polymer ?
#
loop_
_entity_poly.entity_id
_entity_poly.type
_entity_poly.pdbx_seq_one_letter_code
_entity_poly.pdbx_strand_id
1 'polypeptide(L)'
;MYRIHQSMAMSVLTLASLVGCDYESHAAEKTNPARVAEMKQTYRDLWLGHIYWVQHAVLDSATNSPAKRDVVKKEVDANTKQIASVMTPFYGETASKTFLTLLDINIGAVREYSEATVAGDTRRQDVALARLATNADDFAKFLSGISPYLPKDTVQGLIAAHGAHHVLQINQYKKKEYTKLDETWTMMKEHIYVIADTLTAAMVKQFPDKFL
;
A
#
# COMPACT_ATOMS: atom_id res chain seq x y z
N MET A 1 70.72 10.40 -46.87
CA MET A 1 71.69 11.02 -45.94
C MET A 1 71.07 11.05 -44.58
N TYR A 2 71.52 10.20 -43.64
CA TYR A 2 72.04 10.47 -42.30
C TYR A 2 71.19 11.36 -41.42
N ARG A 3 70.78 11.06 -40.15
CA ARG A 3 71.48 10.37 -39.04
C ARG A 3 70.51 9.93 -37.99
N ILE A 4 70.78 8.79 -37.41
CA ILE A 4 70.32 8.25 -36.14
C ILE A 4 70.79 9.11 -35.01
N HIS A 5 69.88 9.38 -33.96
CA HIS A 5 70.37 9.57 -32.62
C HIS A 5 69.43 8.86 -31.64
N GLN A 6 69.97 7.87 -30.96
CA GLN A 6 69.52 7.25 -29.73
C GLN A 6 69.67 8.23 -28.56
N SER A 7 68.73 8.23 -27.64
CA SER A 7 69.00 8.58 -26.25
C SER A 7 67.96 7.95 -25.33
N MET A 8 68.41 6.98 -24.69
CA MET A 8 68.42 6.66 -23.26
C MET A 8 67.12 6.80 -22.49
N ALA A 9 66.62 5.61 -22.13
CA ALA A 9 65.65 5.35 -21.10
C ALA A 9 66.15 5.80 -19.73
N MET A 10 65.29 6.44 -18.99
CA MET A 10 65.42 6.60 -17.54
C MET A 10 64.12 6.10 -16.88
N SER A 11 64.22 4.86 -16.37
CA SER A 11 63.17 4.24 -15.57
C SER A 11 63.08 4.90 -14.21
N VAL A 12 61.99 5.58 -13.93
CA VAL A 12 61.63 5.96 -12.58
C VAL A 12 60.62 4.94 -12.05
N LEU A 13 61.12 4.04 -11.21
CA LEU A 13 60.28 3.16 -10.40
C LEU A 13 59.59 4.02 -9.32
N THR A 14 58.33 4.35 -9.50
CA THR A 14 57.47 4.85 -8.40
C THR A 14 56.82 3.65 -7.74
N LEU A 15 57.25 3.37 -6.51
CA LEU A 15 56.59 2.44 -5.59
C LEU A 15 55.26 3.08 -5.19
N ALA A 16 54.15 2.64 -5.83
CA ALA A 16 52.83 2.95 -5.35
C ALA A 16 52.49 1.94 -4.23
N SER A 17 52.54 2.40 -3.00
CA SER A 17 52.02 1.70 -1.85
C SER A 17 50.48 1.54 -2.03
N LEU A 18 50.08 0.31 -2.37
CA LEU A 18 48.72 -0.12 -2.31
C LEU A 18 48.29 -0.17 -0.84
N VAL A 19 47.71 0.92 -0.35
CA VAL A 19 46.86 0.87 0.83
C VAL A 19 45.58 0.15 0.35
N GLY A 20 45.54 -1.16 0.59
CA GLY A 20 44.35 -1.96 0.42
C GLY A 20 43.29 -1.42 1.43
N CYS A 21 42.37 -0.58 0.97
CA CYS A 21 41.08 -0.48 1.62
C CYS A 21 40.39 -1.81 1.34
N ASP A 22 40.47 -2.71 2.30
CA ASP A 22 39.54 -3.84 2.40
C ASP A 22 38.14 -3.23 2.57
N TYR A 23 37.51 -2.91 1.45
CA TYR A 23 36.10 -2.70 1.36
C TYR A 23 35.49 -4.11 1.52
N GLU A 24 35.32 -4.54 2.78
CA GLU A 24 34.44 -5.67 3.06
C GLU A 24 33.08 -5.32 2.43
N SER A 25 32.88 -5.82 1.22
CA SER A 25 31.54 -5.93 0.67
C SER A 25 30.81 -6.92 1.57
N HIS A 26 30.14 -6.39 2.59
CA HIS A 26 29.06 -7.12 3.24
C HIS A 26 28.08 -7.43 2.09
N ALA A 27 28.20 -8.63 1.52
CA ALA A 27 27.21 -9.17 0.63
C ALA A 27 25.89 -9.10 1.40
N ALA A 28 25.01 -8.20 0.99
CA ALA A 28 23.71 -8.04 1.65
C ALA A 28 23.12 -9.44 1.72
N GLU A 29 22.94 -9.93 2.94
CA GLU A 29 22.41 -11.26 3.21
C GLU A 29 21.08 -11.37 2.46
N LYS A 30 20.98 -12.35 1.55
CA LYS A 30 19.85 -12.44 0.64
C LYS A 30 18.61 -12.78 1.44
N THR A 31 17.58 -11.95 1.32
CA THR A 31 16.26 -12.26 1.91
C THR A 31 15.79 -13.65 1.51
N ASN A 32 15.16 -14.37 2.43
CA ASN A 32 14.58 -15.67 2.20
C ASN A 32 13.31 -15.52 1.32
N PRO A 33 13.30 -16.03 0.07
CA PRO A 33 12.16 -15.88 -0.82
C PRO A 33 10.85 -16.47 -0.27
N ALA A 34 10.94 -17.53 0.53
CA ALA A 34 9.75 -18.15 1.14
C ALA A 34 9.09 -17.22 2.17
N ARG A 35 9.89 -16.56 3.02
CA ARG A 35 9.36 -15.57 3.99
C ARG A 35 8.74 -14.35 3.30
N VAL A 36 9.36 -13.88 2.23
CA VAL A 36 8.80 -12.78 1.41
C VAL A 36 7.48 -13.20 0.79
N ALA A 37 7.41 -14.42 0.23
CA ALA A 37 6.18 -14.95 -0.38
C ALA A 37 5.06 -15.14 0.66
N GLU A 38 5.38 -15.66 1.84
CA GLU A 38 4.44 -15.84 2.95
C GLU A 38 3.85 -14.49 3.39
N MET A 39 4.70 -13.50 3.64
CA MET A 39 4.24 -12.16 4.02
C MET A 39 3.36 -11.53 2.93
N LYS A 40 3.78 -11.64 1.67
CA LYS A 40 3.01 -11.14 0.53
C LYS A 40 1.63 -11.78 0.47
N GLN A 41 1.54 -13.11 0.62
CA GLN A 41 0.27 -13.83 0.61
C GLN A 41 -0.60 -13.42 1.80
N THR A 42 -0.05 -13.40 3.00
CA THR A 42 -0.77 -12.96 4.21
C THR A 42 -1.35 -11.56 4.03
N TYR A 43 -0.57 -10.63 3.49
CA TYR A 43 -1.03 -9.26 3.32
C TYR A 43 -2.09 -9.13 2.22
N ARG A 44 -1.96 -9.89 1.11
CA ARG A 44 -3.00 -10.00 0.08
C ARG A 44 -4.32 -10.53 0.64
N ASP A 45 -4.27 -11.57 1.48
CA ASP A 45 -5.47 -12.18 2.08
C ASP A 45 -6.18 -11.20 3.03
N LEU A 46 -5.41 -10.47 3.84
CA LEU A 46 -5.96 -9.43 4.72
C LEU A 46 -6.64 -8.31 3.92
N TRP A 47 -5.99 -7.82 2.86
CA TRP A 47 -6.54 -6.78 2.02
C TRP A 47 -7.74 -7.26 1.17
N LEU A 48 -7.74 -8.53 0.73
CA LEU A 48 -8.93 -9.13 0.09
C LEU A 48 -10.09 -9.22 1.08
N GLY A 49 -9.82 -9.64 2.31
CA GLY A 49 -10.80 -9.61 3.41
C GLY A 49 -11.35 -8.21 3.66
N HIS A 50 -10.50 -7.16 3.55
CA HIS A 50 -10.91 -5.78 3.69
C HIS A 50 -11.99 -5.39 2.66
N ILE A 51 -11.73 -5.57 1.38
CA ILE A 51 -12.70 -5.20 0.34
C ILE A 51 -13.98 -6.03 0.41
N TYR A 52 -13.88 -7.29 0.84
CA TYR A 52 -15.03 -8.15 1.06
C TYR A 52 -15.94 -7.61 2.18
N TRP A 53 -15.38 -7.32 3.35
CA TRP A 53 -16.16 -6.84 4.49
C TRP A 53 -16.68 -5.41 4.28
N VAL A 54 -15.88 -4.53 3.65
CA VAL A 54 -16.36 -3.17 3.32
C VAL A 54 -17.50 -3.21 2.31
N GLN A 55 -17.44 -4.09 1.29
CA GLN A 55 -18.56 -4.29 0.37
C GLN A 55 -19.83 -4.72 1.11
N HIS A 56 -19.71 -5.65 2.06
CA HIS A 56 -20.86 -6.06 2.88
C HIS A 56 -21.41 -4.89 3.70
N ALA A 57 -20.54 -4.09 4.33
CA ALA A 57 -20.94 -2.91 5.10
C ALA A 57 -21.71 -1.88 4.25
N VAL A 58 -21.25 -1.70 3.00
CA VAL A 58 -21.85 -0.77 2.03
C VAL A 58 -23.19 -1.28 1.51
N LEU A 59 -23.27 -2.55 1.10
CA LEU A 59 -24.49 -3.14 0.57
C LEU A 59 -25.56 -3.36 1.68
N ASP A 60 -25.11 -3.61 2.91
CA ASP A 60 -26.01 -3.78 4.05
C ASP A 60 -26.63 -2.47 4.55
N SER A 61 -26.07 -1.32 4.16
CA SER A 61 -26.73 -0.02 4.43
C SER A 61 -28.13 0.07 3.80
N ALA A 62 -28.37 -0.73 2.76
CA ALA A 62 -29.68 -0.87 2.12
C ALA A 62 -30.61 -1.89 2.81
N THR A 63 -30.10 -2.67 3.78
CA THR A 63 -30.88 -3.68 4.52
C THR A 63 -31.19 -3.21 5.95
N ASN A 64 -32.44 -3.35 6.39
CA ASN A 64 -32.88 -2.90 7.73
C ASN A 64 -32.61 -3.93 8.84
N SER A 65 -31.50 -4.66 8.83
CA SER A 65 -31.13 -5.61 9.87
C SER A 65 -30.04 -5.08 10.82
N PRO A 66 -30.36 -4.57 12.02
CA PRO A 66 -29.34 -4.10 12.97
C PRO A 66 -28.34 -5.19 13.35
N ALA A 67 -28.80 -6.41 13.64
CA ALA A 67 -27.94 -7.52 14.02
C ALA A 67 -26.91 -7.86 12.94
N LYS A 68 -27.28 -7.80 11.67
CA LYS A 68 -26.35 -8.02 10.55
C LYS A 68 -25.31 -6.89 10.48
N ARG A 69 -25.71 -5.63 10.64
CA ARG A 69 -24.79 -4.48 10.68
C ARG A 69 -23.76 -4.60 11.80
N ASP A 70 -24.17 -5.06 12.98
CA ASP A 70 -23.24 -5.23 14.12
C ASP A 70 -22.20 -6.31 13.85
N VAL A 71 -22.58 -7.43 13.22
CA VAL A 71 -21.64 -8.48 12.81
C VAL A 71 -20.67 -7.95 11.77
N VAL A 72 -21.16 -7.33 10.70
CA VAL A 72 -20.30 -6.79 9.63
C VAL A 72 -19.35 -5.72 10.17
N LYS A 73 -19.82 -4.82 11.05
CA LYS A 73 -18.96 -3.84 11.69
C LYS A 73 -17.85 -4.49 12.49
N LYS A 74 -18.16 -5.50 13.29
CA LYS A 74 -17.15 -6.24 14.06
C LYS A 74 -16.08 -6.87 13.17
N GLU A 75 -16.47 -7.46 12.05
CA GLU A 75 -15.52 -8.08 11.10
C GLU A 75 -14.68 -7.03 10.37
N VAL A 76 -15.24 -5.89 9.97
CA VAL A 76 -14.50 -4.76 9.42
C VAL A 76 -13.45 -4.28 10.42
N ASP A 77 -13.84 -4.01 11.67
CA ASP A 77 -12.95 -3.51 12.72
C ASP A 77 -11.82 -4.52 13.01
N ALA A 78 -12.12 -5.82 13.04
CA ALA A 78 -11.13 -6.87 13.27
C ALA A 78 -10.12 -6.96 12.12
N ASN A 79 -10.60 -6.99 10.88
CA ASN A 79 -9.76 -7.04 9.70
C ASN A 79 -8.86 -5.81 9.58
N THR A 80 -9.40 -4.61 9.80
CA THR A 80 -8.65 -3.35 9.73
C THR A 80 -7.51 -3.33 10.75
N LYS A 81 -7.76 -3.81 11.98
CA LYS A 81 -6.72 -3.98 13.01
C LYS A 81 -5.65 -4.97 12.58
N GLN A 82 -6.03 -6.09 11.96
CA GLN A 82 -5.07 -7.07 11.46
C GLN A 82 -4.18 -6.47 10.36
N ILE A 83 -4.74 -5.75 9.40
CA ILE A 83 -3.97 -5.05 8.35
C ILE A 83 -2.96 -4.08 8.98
N ALA A 84 -3.40 -3.27 9.93
CA ALA A 84 -2.53 -2.29 10.59
C ALA A 84 -1.44 -2.99 11.43
N SER A 85 -1.75 -4.10 12.09
CA SER A 85 -0.80 -4.82 12.94
C SER A 85 0.40 -5.41 12.17
N VAL A 86 0.25 -5.69 10.87
CA VAL A 86 1.36 -6.12 10.00
C VAL A 86 2.49 -5.10 9.98
N MET A 87 2.19 -3.81 10.16
CA MET A 87 3.21 -2.77 10.17
C MET A 87 4.01 -2.70 11.47
N THR A 88 3.47 -3.19 12.58
CA THR A 88 4.07 -3.07 13.92
C THR A 88 5.51 -3.57 13.99
N PRO A 89 5.87 -4.77 13.48
CA PRO A 89 7.24 -5.27 13.55
C PRO A 89 8.24 -4.44 12.73
N PHE A 90 7.80 -3.63 11.78
CA PHE A 90 8.64 -2.85 10.88
C PHE A 90 8.74 -1.39 11.30
N TYR A 91 7.60 -0.75 11.59
CA TYR A 91 7.50 0.69 11.83
C TYR A 91 7.09 1.06 13.26
N GLY A 92 6.81 0.07 14.10
CA GLY A 92 6.41 0.25 15.50
C GLY A 92 4.92 0.55 15.69
N GLU A 93 4.50 0.54 16.97
CA GLU A 93 3.11 0.70 17.40
C GLU A 93 2.49 2.04 16.97
N THR A 94 3.25 3.14 17.04
CA THR A 94 2.74 4.46 16.68
C THR A 94 2.37 4.53 15.19
N ALA A 95 3.21 4.00 14.32
CA ALA A 95 2.93 3.95 12.90
C ALA A 95 1.73 3.04 12.59
N SER A 96 1.65 1.87 13.24
CA SER A 96 0.51 0.96 13.12
C SER A 96 -0.81 1.64 13.52
N LYS A 97 -0.84 2.38 14.64
CA LYS A 97 -2.02 3.13 15.09
C LYS A 97 -2.40 4.25 14.13
N THR A 98 -1.42 4.97 13.57
CA THR A 98 -1.69 6.01 12.56
C THR A 98 -2.28 5.39 11.30
N PHE A 99 -1.73 4.26 10.84
CA PHE A 99 -2.26 3.54 9.68
C PHE A 99 -3.69 3.05 9.90
N LEU A 100 -3.98 2.48 11.08
CA LEU A 100 -5.33 2.08 11.48
C LEU A 100 -6.30 3.27 11.43
N THR A 101 -5.92 4.42 11.98
CA THR A 101 -6.76 5.63 11.94
C THR A 101 -7.07 6.06 10.51
N LEU A 102 -6.09 6.00 9.61
CA LEU A 102 -6.29 6.35 8.19
C LEU A 102 -7.23 5.36 7.49
N LEU A 103 -7.14 4.06 7.80
CA LEU A 103 -8.07 3.04 7.29
C LEU A 103 -9.50 3.30 7.80
N ASP A 104 -9.67 3.62 9.08
CA ASP A 104 -10.98 3.90 9.68
C ASP A 104 -11.63 5.16 9.06
N ILE A 105 -10.84 6.20 8.77
CA ILE A 105 -11.30 7.41 8.06
C ILE A 105 -11.77 7.05 6.66
N ASN A 106 -11.01 6.22 5.93
CA ASN A 106 -11.36 5.77 4.58
C ASN A 106 -12.70 5.03 4.57
N ILE A 107 -12.83 4.01 5.42
CA ILE A 107 -14.06 3.20 5.55
C ILE A 107 -15.25 4.07 5.95
N GLY A 108 -15.04 5.02 6.88
CA GLY A 108 -16.07 5.96 7.31
C GLY A 108 -16.57 6.82 6.14
N ALA A 109 -15.67 7.30 5.28
CA ALA A 109 -16.02 8.10 4.10
C ALA A 109 -16.76 7.27 3.04
N VAL A 110 -16.31 6.03 2.78
CA VAL A 110 -17.01 5.09 1.87
C VAL A 110 -18.42 4.80 2.36
N ARG A 111 -18.61 4.55 3.66
CA ARG A 111 -19.93 4.31 4.26
C ARG A 111 -20.82 5.54 4.14
N GLU A 112 -20.30 6.73 4.44
CA GLU A 112 -21.08 7.98 4.30
C GLU A 112 -21.53 8.20 2.86
N TYR A 113 -20.64 7.93 1.88
CA TYR A 113 -21.01 8.01 0.46
C TYR A 113 -22.13 7.04 0.11
N SER A 114 -22.10 5.81 0.63
CA SER A 114 -23.13 4.80 0.42
C SER A 114 -24.49 5.26 1.02
N GLU A 115 -24.51 5.70 2.26
CA GLU A 115 -25.72 6.18 2.94
C GLU A 115 -26.30 7.39 2.20
N ALA A 116 -25.48 8.35 1.81
CA ALA A 116 -25.88 9.52 1.02
C ALA A 116 -26.46 9.12 -0.35
N THR A 117 -25.88 8.11 -0.98
CA THR A 117 -26.36 7.57 -2.28
C THR A 117 -27.72 6.93 -2.14
N VAL A 118 -27.95 6.14 -1.08
CA VAL A 118 -29.27 5.56 -0.78
C VAL A 118 -30.32 6.65 -0.54
N ALA A 119 -29.95 7.68 0.23
CA ALA A 119 -30.82 8.82 0.55
C ALA A 119 -31.05 9.78 -0.65
N GLY A 120 -30.22 9.73 -1.69
CA GLY A 120 -30.25 10.70 -2.79
C GLY A 120 -29.70 12.08 -2.41
N ASP A 121 -28.87 12.15 -1.36
CA ASP A 121 -28.28 13.38 -0.83
C ASP A 121 -26.94 13.68 -1.52
N THR A 122 -26.99 14.44 -2.61
CA THR A 122 -25.79 14.81 -3.41
C THR A 122 -24.78 15.63 -2.62
N ARG A 123 -25.25 16.50 -1.71
CA ARG A 123 -24.35 17.31 -0.89
C ARG A 123 -23.52 16.43 0.06
N ARG A 124 -24.14 15.43 0.68
CA ARG A 124 -23.40 14.47 1.53
C ARG A 124 -22.48 13.59 0.71
N GLN A 125 -22.85 13.23 -0.54
CA GLN A 125 -21.95 12.53 -1.46
C GLN A 125 -20.69 13.35 -1.73
N ASP A 126 -20.84 14.63 -2.06
CA ASP A 126 -19.70 15.53 -2.32
C ASP A 126 -18.78 15.66 -1.11
N VAL A 127 -19.33 15.78 0.08
CA VAL A 127 -18.55 15.81 1.35
C VAL A 127 -17.77 14.49 1.53
N ALA A 128 -18.40 13.36 1.29
CA ALA A 128 -17.72 12.06 1.41
C ALA A 128 -16.61 11.88 0.37
N LEU A 129 -16.81 12.33 -0.87
CA LEU A 129 -15.77 12.34 -1.91
C LEU A 129 -14.58 13.22 -1.53
N ALA A 130 -14.83 14.42 -1.01
CA ALA A 130 -13.77 15.30 -0.53
C ALA A 130 -12.97 14.66 0.62
N ARG A 131 -13.63 13.94 1.54
CA ARG A 131 -12.98 13.18 2.62
C ARG A 131 -12.10 12.05 2.07
N LEU A 132 -12.56 11.31 1.05
CA LEU A 132 -11.76 10.28 0.39
C LEU A 132 -10.50 10.87 -0.25
N ALA A 133 -10.62 12.01 -0.94
CA ALA A 133 -9.49 12.69 -1.55
C ALA A 133 -8.46 13.16 -0.50
N THR A 134 -8.92 13.80 0.58
CA THR A 134 -8.05 14.21 1.70
C THR A 134 -7.37 13.01 2.34
N ASN A 135 -8.11 11.93 2.57
CA ASN A 135 -7.57 10.71 3.16
C ASN A 135 -6.48 10.07 2.27
N ALA A 136 -6.63 10.08 0.94
CA ALA A 136 -5.60 9.59 0.02
C ALA A 136 -4.30 10.42 0.13
N ASP A 137 -4.39 11.75 0.27
CA ASP A 137 -3.23 12.62 0.49
C ASP A 137 -2.58 12.37 1.87
N ASP A 138 -3.38 12.15 2.92
CA ASP A 138 -2.88 11.85 4.26
C ASP A 138 -2.18 10.48 4.32
N PHE A 139 -2.72 9.44 3.67
CA PHE A 139 -2.01 8.16 3.47
C PHE A 139 -0.68 8.36 2.76
N ALA A 140 -0.68 9.16 1.68
CA ALA A 140 0.51 9.41 0.89
C ALA A 140 1.59 10.12 1.72
N LYS A 141 1.23 11.15 2.48
CA LYS A 141 2.14 11.86 3.40
C LYS A 141 2.69 10.91 4.47
N PHE A 142 1.82 10.15 5.11
CA PHE A 142 2.20 9.23 6.17
C PHE A 142 3.16 8.15 5.66
N LEU A 143 2.78 7.41 4.63
CA LEU A 143 3.56 6.28 4.13
C LEU A 143 4.88 6.70 3.49
N SER A 144 4.91 7.82 2.74
CA SER A 144 6.16 8.37 2.20
C SER A 144 7.07 8.95 3.31
N GLY A 145 6.51 9.37 4.43
CA GLY A 145 7.26 9.84 5.59
C GLY A 145 7.96 8.74 6.38
N ILE A 146 7.45 7.51 6.35
CA ILE A 146 8.03 6.36 7.07
C ILE A 146 8.83 5.43 6.17
N SER A 147 8.67 5.50 4.84
CA SER A 147 9.38 4.64 3.89
C SER A 147 9.85 5.40 2.65
N PRO A 148 11.17 5.41 2.35
CA PRO A 148 11.69 5.98 1.12
C PRO A 148 11.31 5.16 -0.13
N TYR A 149 10.78 3.95 0.07
CA TYR A 149 10.34 3.05 -1.00
C TYR A 149 8.85 3.18 -1.35
N LEU A 150 8.16 4.14 -0.72
CA LEU A 150 6.76 4.48 -0.98
C LEU A 150 6.64 5.95 -1.45
N PRO A 151 6.93 6.23 -2.74
CA PRO A 151 6.81 7.59 -3.28
C PRO A 151 5.40 8.15 -3.08
N LYS A 152 5.32 9.41 -2.65
CA LYS A 152 4.06 10.07 -2.28
C LYS A 152 2.99 9.94 -3.37
N ASP A 153 3.33 10.28 -4.62
CA ASP A 153 2.39 10.28 -5.73
C ASP A 153 1.88 8.86 -6.06
N THR A 154 2.75 7.86 -5.92
CA THR A 154 2.37 6.44 -6.09
C THR A 154 1.33 6.03 -5.05
N VAL A 155 1.58 6.33 -3.77
CA VAL A 155 0.65 5.99 -2.68
C VAL A 155 -0.67 6.74 -2.87
N GLN A 156 -0.62 8.04 -3.17
CA GLN A 156 -1.81 8.86 -3.39
C GLN A 156 -2.68 8.28 -4.51
N GLY A 157 -2.06 7.93 -5.65
CA GLY A 157 -2.76 7.32 -6.78
C GLY A 157 -3.41 5.98 -6.43
N LEU A 158 -2.72 5.11 -5.69
CA LEU A 158 -3.24 3.82 -5.25
C LEU A 158 -4.46 3.98 -4.33
N ILE A 159 -4.38 4.83 -3.31
CA ILE A 159 -5.48 5.02 -2.36
C ILE A 159 -6.67 5.76 -3.00
N ALA A 160 -6.42 6.75 -3.85
CA ALA A 160 -7.47 7.45 -4.58
C ALA A 160 -8.23 6.49 -5.53
N ALA A 161 -7.51 5.63 -6.27
CA ALA A 161 -8.13 4.63 -7.13
C ALA A 161 -8.93 3.59 -6.32
N HIS A 162 -8.43 3.18 -5.14
CA HIS A 162 -9.17 2.32 -4.22
C HIS A 162 -10.51 2.93 -3.81
N GLY A 163 -10.51 4.19 -3.36
CA GLY A 163 -11.74 4.92 -3.04
C GLY A 163 -12.69 5.05 -4.22
N ALA A 164 -12.16 5.32 -5.42
CA ALA A 164 -12.95 5.41 -6.65
C ALA A 164 -13.64 4.08 -7.02
N HIS A 165 -13.00 2.92 -6.81
CA HIS A 165 -13.62 1.63 -7.00
C HIS A 165 -14.80 1.41 -6.06
N HIS A 166 -14.71 1.78 -4.79
CA HIS A 166 -15.84 1.71 -3.86
C HIS A 166 -17.01 2.61 -4.30
N VAL A 167 -16.72 3.85 -4.70
CA VAL A 167 -17.73 4.79 -5.20
C VAL A 167 -18.43 4.22 -6.44
N LEU A 168 -17.67 3.63 -7.36
CA LEU A 168 -18.22 3.00 -8.56
C LEU A 168 -19.13 1.84 -8.23
N GLN A 169 -18.72 0.92 -7.32
CA GLN A 169 -19.53 -0.21 -6.86
C GLN A 169 -20.85 0.26 -6.23
N ILE A 170 -20.81 1.29 -5.38
CA ILE A 170 -22.01 1.85 -4.74
C ILE A 170 -22.99 2.38 -5.79
N ASN A 171 -22.50 3.13 -6.77
CA ASN A 171 -23.33 3.69 -7.83
C ASN A 171 -23.94 2.62 -8.72
N GLN A 172 -23.16 1.59 -9.11
CA GLN A 172 -23.63 0.47 -9.92
C GLN A 172 -24.69 -0.35 -9.16
N TYR A 173 -24.48 -0.60 -7.87
CA TYR A 173 -25.47 -1.27 -7.03
C TYR A 173 -26.78 -0.49 -6.95
N LYS A 174 -26.73 0.83 -6.70
CA LYS A 174 -27.89 1.71 -6.68
C LYS A 174 -28.67 1.69 -8.01
N LYS A 175 -27.94 1.60 -9.13
CA LYS A 175 -28.52 1.54 -10.49
C LYS A 175 -28.95 0.12 -10.91
N LYS A 176 -28.69 -0.90 -10.09
CA LYS A 176 -28.93 -2.34 -10.39
C LYS A 176 -28.12 -2.83 -11.60
N GLU A 177 -26.97 -2.25 -11.86
CA GLU A 177 -26.04 -2.61 -12.94
C GLU A 177 -25.13 -3.77 -12.48
N TYR A 178 -25.71 -4.92 -12.17
CA TYR A 178 -25.02 -6.03 -11.49
C TYR A 178 -23.87 -6.64 -12.30
N THR A 179 -23.96 -6.68 -13.63
CA THR A 179 -22.84 -7.14 -14.49
C THR A 179 -21.64 -6.22 -14.35
N LYS A 180 -21.84 -4.90 -14.39
CA LYS A 180 -20.76 -3.93 -14.19
C LYS A 180 -20.20 -3.97 -12.76
N LEU A 181 -21.05 -4.24 -11.77
CA LEU A 181 -20.63 -4.42 -10.39
C LEU A 181 -19.66 -5.60 -10.25
N ASP A 182 -19.90 -6.72 -10.93
CA ASP A 182 -18.99 -7.88 -10.95
C ASP A 182 -17.67 -7.57 -11.66
N GLU A 183 -17.72 -6.86 -12.79
CA GLU A 183 -16.52 -6.36 -13.47
C GLU A 183 -15.69 -5.45 -12.56
N THR A 184 -16.35 -4.51 -11.86
CA THR A 184 -15.67 -3.61 -10.89
C THR A 184 -15.11 -4.37 -9.71
N TRP A 185 -15.77 -5.44 -9.25
CA TRP A 185 -15.22 -6.31 -8.21
C TRP A 185 -13.91 -6.97 -8.65
N THR A 186 -13.84 -7.44 -9.88
CA THR A 186 -12.63 -8.03 -10.44
C THR A 186 -11.49 -7.00 -10.49
N MET A 187 -11.76 -5.79 -11.00
CA MET A 187 -10.77 -4.69 -11.00
C MET A 187 -10.32 -4.30 -9.59
N MET A 188 -11.25 -4.23 -8.63
CA MET A 188 -10.95 -3.93 -7.24
C MET A 188 -10.03 -4.98 -6.61
N LYS A 189 -10.29 -6.26 -6.88
CA LYS A 189 -9.45 -7.36 -6.38
C LYS A 189 -8.02 -7.29 -6.93
N GLU A 190 -7.86 -7.02 -8.21
CA GLU A 190 -6.54 -6.83 -8.82
C GLU A 190 -5.82 -5.62 -8.22
N HIS A 191 -6.54 -4.50 -8.07
CA HIS A 191 -6.02 -3.28 -7.52
C HIS A 191 -5.56 -3.45 -6.06
N ILE A 192 -6.33 -4.14 -5.23
CA ILE A 192 -5.97 -4.34 -3.82
C ILE A 192 -4.72 -5.22 -3.68
N TYR A 193 -4.49 -6.16 -4.59
CA TYR A 193 -3.25 -6.93 -4.64
C TYR A 193 -2.05 -6.04 -4.99
N VAL A 194 -2.23 -5.04 -5.87
CA VAL A 194 -1.17 -4.05 -6.15
C VAL A 194 -0.83 -3.26 -4.90
N ILE A 195 -1.81 -2.83 -4.11
CA ILE A 195 -1.59 -2.15 -2.82
C ILE A 195 -0.80 -3.06 -1.86
N ALA A 196 -1.27 -4.29 -1.64
CA ALA A 196 -0.61 -5.24 -0.74
C ALA A 196 0.84 -5.53 -1.16
N ASP A 197 1.06 -5.73 -2.46
CA ASP A 197 2.38 -6.01 -3.02
C ASP A 197 3.32 -4.81 -2.91
N THR A 198 2.82 -3.59 -3.14
CA THR A 198 3.60 -2.35 -3.03
C THR A 198 4.07 -2.13 -1.60
N LEU A 199 3.17 -2.30 -0.63
CA LEU A 199 3.49 -2.17 0.79
C LEU A 199 4.49 -3.26 1.24
N THR A 200 4.27 -4.52 0.84
CA THR A 200 5.18 -5.63 1.16
C THR A 200 6.56 -5.39 0.55
N ALA A 201 6.64 -4.99 -0.72
CA ALA A 201 7.92 -4.74 -1.38
C ALA A 201 8.72 -3.61 -0.72
N ALA A 202 8.03 -2.57 -0.24
CA ALA A 202 8.66 -1.48 0.51
C ALA A 202 9.23 -1.97 1.85
N MET A 203 8.48 -2.79 2.60
CA MET A 203 8.94 -3.37 3.86
C MET A 203 10.14 -4.29 3.66
N VAL A 204 10.12 -5.15 2.64
CA VAL A 204 11.25 -6.04 2.30
C VAL A 204 12.51 -5.25 1.98
N LYS A 205 12.39 -4.18 1.19
CA LYS A 205 13.52 -3.32 0.84
C LYS A 205 14.09 -2.54 2.03
N GLN A 206 13.22 -2.09 2.92
CA GLN A 206 13.62 -1.25 4.05
C GLN A 206 14.16 -2.07 5.23
N PHE A 207 13.69 -3.29 5.40
CA PHE A 207 14.01 -4.16 6.52
C PHE A 207 14.41 -5.57 6.07
N PRO A 208 15.45 -5.71 5.21
CA PRO A 208 15.85 -7.01 4.65
C PRO A 208 16.16 -8.06 5.73
N ASP A 209 16.75 -7.64 6.86
CA ASP A 209 17.13 -8.53 7.96
C ASP A 209 15.93 -9.23 8.62
N LYS A 210 14.72 -8.68 8.46
CA LYS A 210 13.50 -9.33 8.97
C LYS A 210 13.00 -10.46 8.07
N PHE A 211 13.64 -10.64 6.92
CA PHE A 211 13.30 -11.63 5.90
C PHE A 211 14.43 -12.63 5.62
N LEU A 212 15.39 -12.75 6.52
CA LEU A 212 16.47 -13.75 6.46
C LEU A 212 15.98 -15.15 6.79
#